data_2047ef36c8c6bf19b13001bd28759620
#
_entry.id   2047ef36c8c6bf19b13001bd28759620
#
_cell.length_a   1.000
_cell.length_b   1.000
_cell.length_c   1.000
_cell.angle_alpha   90.00
_cell.angle_beta   90.00
_cell.angle_gamma   90.00
#
_symmetry.space_group_name_H-M   'P 1'
#
loop_
_entity.id
_entity.type
_entity.pdbx_description
1 polymer ?
#
loop_
_entity_poly.entity_id
_entity_poly.type
_entity_poly.pdbx_seq_one_letter_code
_entity_poly.pdbx_strand_id
1 'polypeptide(L)'
;MAKPTLFFLHALGGSRQEWNAVIQQLGERFECVALDIPGFGDAEPLDDAGVGAQVAWFVDQVVERQPTRWCVIGHSMGGKIATLAAAQARDGVAGLAGLAGVVLVAASPPAPEPMDEVRRQTMLGWFENGHPTQAEAEQFVDDNCALPLPPALRQRAVDDVLRTSAKAWLAWLTHGSREDCREPAGCIDVPALIVAGGEDGDLGEPAQRRLNLPYYAHARCVVVDGAAHQIPYERPQALAQHIAAHVEHCVQQCLPEEFVALLNASRVAPRMRKVLLARHAGPPAAATGILRPHQLEILTAVVARVLDGARDARQIARRIDVQLAQGAGDGWRHADLPADAAALPLGLETLDALAHGFVALAAEDQDRWLHSIAACAAGDTSAYGLDATQLAHWFEDVRAEAIRTWTSLPATLALLGYDGFAVGGAGLDSPGYELTTANRHEQWQLCAPGAR
;
A
#
# COMPACT_ATOMS: atom_id res chain seq x y z
N MET A 1 -6.37 19.77 7.12
CA MET A 1 -5.49 18.66 6.77
C MET A 1 -4.56 19.11 5.65
N ALA A 2 -3.27 18.77 5.72
CA ALA A 2 -2.33 19.05 4.64
C ALA A 2 -2.74 18.31 3.36
N LYS A 3 -2.41 18.89 2.18
CA LYS A 3 -2.65 18.23 0.90
C LYS A 3 -1.73 17.00 0.81
N PRO A 4 -2.20 15.87 0.25
CA PRO A 4 -1.32 14.73 -0.03
C PRO A 4 -0.26 15.11 -1.04
N THR A 5 0.98 14.64 -0.84
CA THR A 5 2.09 14.85 -1.77
C THR A 5 2.13 13.71 -2.78
N LEU A 6 2.15 14.04 -4.06
CA LEU A 6 2.24 13.09 -5.18
C LEU A 6 3.61 13.21 -5.84
N PHE A 7 4.42 12.16 -5.74
CA PHE A 7 5.71 12.08 -6.43
C PHE A 7 5.52 11.42 -7.78
N PHE A 8 6.07 12.03 -8.82
CA PHE A 8 5.99 11.53 -10.20
C PHE A 8 7.37 11.19 -10.73
N LEU A 9 7.53 9.95 -11.20
CA LEU A 9 8.75 9.39 -11.78
C LEU A 9 8.49 9.03 -13.25
N HIS A 10 9.26 9.61 -14.15
CA HIS A 10 9.10 9.49 -15.60
C HIS A 10 9.66 8.19 -16.19
N ALA A 11 9.40 7.94 -17.47
CA ALA A 11 9.91 6.83 -18.25
C ALA A 11 11.37 7.01 -18.68
N LEU A 12 11.97 5.95 -19.26
CA LEU A 12 13.25 6.01 -19.95
C LEU A 12 13.20 7.09 -21.04
N GLY A 13 14.23 7.92 -21.09
CA GLY A 13 14.31 9.01 -22.05
C GLY A 13 13.35 10.18 -21.82
N GLY A 14 12.55 10.13 -20.76
CA GLY A 14 11.65 11.21 -20.36
C GLY A 14 12.28 12.19 -19.38
N SER A 15 11.47 13.09 -18.88
CA SER A 15 11.79 14.02 -17.79
C SER A 15 10.55 14.33 -16.95
N ARG A 16 10.73 15.08 -15.86
CA ARG A 16 9.59 15.59 -15.07
C ARG A 16 8.52 16.29 -15.92
N GLN A 17 8.87 16.78 -17.10
CA GLN A 17 7.97 17.53 -17.98
C GLN A 17 6.89 16.67 -18.63
N GLU A 18 7.07 15.34 -18.70
CA GLU A 18 6.03 14.45 -19.22
C GLU A 18 4.74 14.54 -18.38
N TRP A 19 4.85 14.91 -17.11
CA TRP A 19 3.75 15.00 -16.15
C TRP A 19 2.99 16.33 -16.18
N ASN A 20 3.49 17.35 -16.92
CA ASN A 20 2.93 18.71 -16.87
C ASN A 20 1.43 18.74 -17.18
N ALA A 21 0.97 18.03 -18.21
CA ALA A 21 -0.43 18.01 -18.60
C ALA A 21 -1.30 17.26 -17.56
N VAL A 22 -0.79 16.18 -16.99
CA VAL A 22 -1.45 15.41 -15.92
C VAL A 22 -1.58 16.26 -14.66
N ILE A 23 -0.49 16.90 -14.22
CA ILE A 23 -0.47 17.75 -13.03
C ILE A 23 -1.42 18.94 -13.20
N GLN A 24 -1.49 19.54 -14.39
CA GLN A 24 -2.45 20.60 -14.67
C GLN A 24 -3.92 20.12 -14.48
N GLN A 25 -4.25 18.89 -14.86
CA GLN A 25 -5.58 18.31 -14.66
C GLN A 25 -5.86 17.95 -13.19
N LEU A 26 -4.84 17.56 -12.42
CA LEU A 26 -4.96 17.31 -10.99
C LEU A 26 -5.25 18.60 -10.20
N GLY A 27 -4.79 19.73 -10.73
CA GLY A 27 -5.03 21.06 -10.17
C GLY A 27 -4.43 21.20 -8.76
N GLU A 28 -5.08 22.04 -7.95
CA GLU A 28 -4.60 22.37 -6.60
C GLU A 28 -5.04 21.37 -5.51
N ARG A 29 -5.63 20.23 -5.87
CA ARG A 29 -6.10 19.23 -4.90
C ARG A 29 -4.96 18.54 -4.17
N PHE A 30 -3.81 18.41 -4.82
CA PHE A 30 -2.64 17.70 -4.35
C PHE A 30 -1.39 18.57 -4.42
N GLU A 31 -0.38 18.23 -3.64
CA GLU A 31 0.98 18.76 -3.80
C GLU A 31 1.72 17.84 -4.77
N CYS A 32 1.94 18.30 -6.00
CA CYS A 32 2.57 17.50 -7.06
C CYS A 32 4.05 17.81 -7.16
N VAL A 33 4.89 16.78 -7.04
CA VAL A 33 6.35 16.84 -7.12
C VAL A 33 6.82 15.91 -8.24
N ALA A 34 7.01 16.46 -9.45
CA ALA A 34 7.62 15.72 -10.55
C ALA A 34 9.15 15.84 -10.49
N LEU A 35 9.82 14.70 -10.56
CA LEU A 35 11.28 14.60 -10.39
C LEU A 35 11.94 14.17 -11.70
N ASP A 36 13.08 14.78 -12.01
CA ASP A 36 13.99 14.22 -13.01
C ASP A 36 14.82 13.12 -12.35
N ILE A 37 14.68 11.89 -12.84
CA ILE A 37 15.49 10.76 -12.38
C ILE A 37 16.95 11.04 -12.78
N PRO A 38 17.95 10.75 -11.91
CA PRO A 38 19.34 11.04 -12.21
C PRO A 38 19.82 10.50 -13.57
N GLY A 39 20.40 11.39 -14.37
CA GLY A 39 20.84 11.13 -15.73
C GLY A 39 19.78 11.41 -16.81
N PHE A 40 18.61 11.93 -16.42
CA PHE A 40 17.53 12.33 -17.30
C PHE A 40 17.09 13.76 -16.98
N GLY A 41 16.45 14.41 -17.96
CA GLY A 41 15.98 15.78 -17.79
C GLY A 41 17.13 16.73 -17.44
N ASP A 42 16.99 17.47 -16.34
CA ASP A 42 17.99 18.43 -15.85
C ASP A 42 18.87 17.82 -14.73
N ALA A 43 18.67 16.53 -14.37
CA ALA A 43 19.39 15.88 -13.29
C ALA A 43 20.69 15.23 -13.75
N GLU A 44 21.79 15.53 -13.06
CA GLU A 44 23.09 14.89 -13.32
C GLU A 44 23.03 13.38 -13.04
N PRO A 45 23.77 12.55 -13.81
CA PRO A 45 23.80 11.10 -13.58
C PRO A 45 24.52 10.76 -12.27
N LEU A 46 24.04 9.75 -11.56
CA LEU A 46 24.73 9.18 -10.41
C LEU A 46 26.02 8.45 -10.85
N ASP A 47 26.95 8.31 -9.90
CA ASP A 47 28.14 7.49 -10.12
C ASP A 47 27.78 6.01 -10.36
N ASP A 48 26.86 5.48 -9.59
CA ASP A 48 26.16 4.23 -9.87
C ASP A 48 24.77 4.55 -10.46
N ALA A 49 24.53 4.16 -11.72
CA ALA A 49 23.26 4.37 -12.41
C ALA A 49 22.33 3.13 -12.34
N GLY A 50 22.62 2.16 -11.48
CA GLY A 50 21.80 0.97 -11.26
C GLY A 50 20.48 1.28 -10.58
N VAL A 51 19.52 0.33 -10.66
CA VAL A 51 18.16 0.51 -10.08
C VAL A 51 18.23 0.78 -8.58
N GLY A 52 19.10 0.08 -7.84
CA GLY A 52 19.26 0.27 -6.40
C GLY A 52 19.65 1.70 -6.03
N ALA A 53 20.57 2.31 -6.77
CA ALA A 53 20.99 3.70 -6.53
C ALA A 53 19.88 4.71 -6.87
N GLN A 54 19.12 4.47 -7.94
CA GLN A 54 17.95 5.30 -8.29
C GLN A 54 16.84 5.21 -7.23
N VAL A 55 16.60 4.02 -6.68
CA VAL A 55 15.65 3.82 -5.57
C VAL A 55 16.13 4.56 -4.31
N ALA A 56 17.40 4.43 -3.94
CA ALA A 56 17.98 5.13 -2.79
C ALA A 56 17.85 6.66 -2.95
N TRP A 57 18.21 7.19 -4.13
CA TRP A 57 18.02 8.60 -4.45
C TRP A 57 16.56 9.04 -4.29
N PHE A 58 15.59 8.25 -4.82
CA PHE A 58 14.18 8.61 -4.67
C PHE A 58 13.72 8.59 -3.22
N VAL A 59 14.15 7.59 -2.44
CA VAL A 59 13.87 7.51 -1.00
C VAL A 59 14.39 8.76 -0.28
N ASP A 60 15.61 9.20 -0.59
CA ASP A 60 16.17 10.44 -0.04
C ASP A 60 15.31 11.66 -0.39
N GLN A 61 14.78 11.74 -1.62
CA GLN A 61 13.86 12.82 -2.02
C GLN A 61 12.57 12.84 -1.19
N VAL A 62 12.05 11.67 -0.82
CA VAL A 62 10.87 11.56 0.06
C VAL A 62 11.23 11.92 1.49
N VAL A 63 12.33 11.36 2.02
CA VAL A 63 12.78 11.57 3.41
C VAL A 63 13.11 13.05 3.68
N GLU A 64 13.75 13.73 2.74
CA GLU A 64 14.06 15.16 2.84
C GLU A 64 12.82 16.04 2.98
N ARG A 65 11.73 15.69 2.27
CA ARG A 65 10.48 16.47 2.27
C ARG A 65 9.53 16.12 3.41
N GLN A 66 9.76 14.98 4.08
CA GLN A 66 8.99 14.50 5.23
C GLN A 66 7.45 14.55 5.04
N PRO A 67 6.89 14.06 3.93
CA PRO A 67 5.45 14.09 3.73
C PRO A 67 4.76 13.15 4.72
N THR A 68 3.68 13.61 5.35
CA THR A 68 2.87 12.79 6.27
C THR A 68 1.89 11.89 5.54
N ARG A 69 1.52 12.27 4.30
CA ARG A 69 0.68 11.48 3.37
C ARG A 69 1.20 11.67 1.97
N TRP A 70 1.60 10.60 1.34
CA TRP A 70 2.12 10.68 -0.01
C TRP A 70 1.79 9.45 -0.85
N CYS A 71 1.80 9.65 -2.16
CA CYS A 71 1.71 8.58 -3.13
C CYS A 71 2.86 8.71 -4.13
N VAL A 72 3.25 7.59 -4.72
CA VAL A 72 4.20 7.57 -5.84
C VAL A 72 3.50 7.15 -7.12
N ILE A 73 3.76 7.88 -8.18
CA ILE A 73 3.27 7.63 -9.53
C ILE A 73 4.49 7.37 -10.41
N GLY A 74 4.64 6.15 -10.92
CA GLY A 74 5.79 5.77 -11.72
C GLY A 74 5.37 5.31 -13.10
N HIS A 75 5.97 5.91 -14.14
CA HIS A 75 5.76 5.52 -15.53
C HIS A 75 6.94 4.67 -16.01
N SER A 76 6.67 3.52 -16.63
CA SER A 76 7.66 2.65 -17.24
C SER A 76 8.84 2.36 -16.27
N MET A 77 10.06 2.78 -16.60
CA MET A 77 11.23 2.72 -15.71
C MET A 77 10.94 3.26 -14.30
N GLY A 78 10.27 4.41 -14.19
CA GLY A 78 9.87 5.01 -12.94
C GLY A 78 8.93 4.13 -12.12
N GLY A 79 8.17 3.24 -12.77
CA GLY A 79 7.30 2.25 -12.11
C GLY A 79 8.07 1.18 -11.34
N LYS A 80 9.21 0.71 -11.87
CA LYS A 80 10.09 -0.23 -11.15
C LYS A 80 10.69 0.43 -9.91
N ILE A 81 11.14 1.69 -10.03
CA ILE A 81 11.65 2.49 -8.90
C ILE A 81 10.54 2.68 -7.85
N ALA A 82 9.34 3.06 -8.27
CA ALA A 82 8.18 3.23 -7.39
C ALA A 82 7.83 1.95 -6.61
N THR A 83 7.84 0.81 -7.28
CA THR A 83 7.56 -0.50 -6.66
C THR A 83 8.61 -0.85 -5.60
N LEU A 84 9.89 -0.65 -5.90
CA LEU A 84 10.97 -0.97 -4.96
C LEU A 84 11.01 0.01 -3.77
N ALA A 85 10.69 1.28 -3.98
CA ALA A 85 10.53 2.25 -2.90
C ALA A 85 9.32 1.90 -1.99
N ALA A 86 8.21 1.45 -2.57
CA ALA A 86 7.07 0.96 -1.81
C ALA A 86 7.42 -0.30 -1.00
N ALA A 87 8.26 -1.18 -1.52
CA ALA A 87 8.77 -2.32 -0.78
C ALA A 87 9.64 -1.88 0.43
N GLN A 88 10.47 -0.85 0.28
CA GLN A 88 11.22 -0.28 1.41
C GLN A 88 10.30 0.35 2.47
N ALA A 89 9.20 1.00 2.06
CA ALA A 89 8.18 1.50 2.98
C ALA A 89 7.52 0.35 3.76
N ARG A 90 7.11 -0.74 3.08
CA ARG A 90 6.63 -1.99 3.71
C ARG A 90 7.64 -2.54 4.73
N ASP A 91 8.93 -2.52 4.40
CA ASP A 91 9.98 -3.05 5.24
C ASP A 91 10.35 -2.12 6.40
N GLY A 92 9.66 -0.99 6.51
CA GLY A 92 9.76 -0.08 7.64
C GLY A 92 10.96 0.86 7.59
N VAL A 93 11.44 1.23 6.41
CA VAL A 93 12.45 2.27 6.26
C VAL A 93 11.91 3.59 6.83
N ALA A 94 12.73 4.28 7.62
CA ALA A 94 12.34 5.51 8.28
C ALA A 94 12.04 6.62 7.25
N GLY A 95 11.06 7.46 7.53
CA GLY A 95 10.63 8.54 6.64
C GLY A 95 9.59 8.13 5.60
N LEU A 96 9.32 6.82 5.42
CA LEU A 96 8.40 6.32 4.40
C LEU A 96 7.02 5.91 4.91
N ALA A 97 6.75 5.96 6.22
CA ALA A 97 5.50 5.46 6.83
C ALA A 97 4.22 6.16 6.34
N GLY A 98 4.34 7.32 5.71
CA GLY A 98 3.20 8.07 5.14
C GLY A 98 2.77 7.62 3.75
N LEU A 99 3.34 6.56 3.17
CA LEU A 99 2.95 6.05 1.86
C LEU A 99 1.50 5.56 1.89
N ALA A 100 0.63 6.24 1.16
CA ALA A 100 -0.80 5.99 1.10
C ALA A 100 -1.20 5.10 -0.08
N GLY A 101 -0.51 5.23 -1.21
CA GLY A 101 -0.84 4.50 -2.44
C GLY A 101 0.26 4.56 -3.49
N VAL A 102 0.18 3.64 -4.44
CA VAL A 102 1.07 3.54 -5.60
C VAL A 102 0.25 3.62 -6.88
N VAL A 103 0.75 4.33 -7.89
CA VAL A 103 0.18 4.29 -9.25
C VAL A 103 1.29 3.88 -10.22
N LEU A 104 1.07 2.81 -10.93
CA LEU A 104 1.97 2.27 -11.94
C LEU A 104 1.38 2.53 -13.32
N VAL A 105 2.07 3.29 -14.15
CA VAL A 105 1.63 3.68 -15.49
C VAL A 105 2.51 2.97 -16.52
N ALA A 106 1.97 2.06 -17.30
CA ALA A 106 2.71 1.21 -18.25
C ALA A 106 4.07 0.75 -17.67
N ALA A 107 4.05 0.30 -16.41
CA ALA A 107 5.23 0.21 -15.57
C ALA A 107 6.12 -0.98 -15.90
N SER A 108 7.42 -0.77 -15.89
CA SER A 108 8.41 -1.84 -15.86
C SER A 108 8.25 -2.65 -14.58
N PRO A 109 8.25 -4.00 -14.68
CA PRO A 109 7.98 -4.87 -13.54
C PRO A 109 9.20 -5.05 -12.64
N PRO A 110 9.02 -5.59 -11.42
CA PRO A 110 10.13 -6.11 -10.61
C PRO A 110 10.89 -7.27 -11.29
N ALA A 111 10.21 -8.06 -12.12
CA ALA A 111 10.83 -9.08 -12.98
C ALA A 111 11.65 -8.42 -14.10
N PRO A 112 12.51 -9.19 -14.80
CA PRO A 112 13.07 -8.74 -16.07
C PRO A 112 11.98 -8.30 -17.04
N GLU A 113 12.17 -7.13 -17.66
CA GLU A 113 11.21 -6.53 -18.59
C GLU A 113 11.15 -7.30 -19.91
N PRO A 114 9.94 -7.60 -20.42
CA PRO A 114 9.76 -8.34 -21.68
C PRO A 114 10.02 -7.41 -22.89
N MET A 115 11.24 -6.97 -23.04
CA MET A 115 11.66 -6.16 -24.20
C MET A 115 12.26 -7.06 -25.27
N ASP A 116 11.87 -6.86 -26.55
CA ASP A 116 12.48 -7.53 -27.69
C ASP A 116 13.98 -7.24 -27.75
N GLU A 117 14.79 -8.29 -27.95
CA GLU A 117 16.26 -8.15 -27.90
C GLU A 117 16.80 -7.38 -29.11
N VAL A 118 16.18 -7.45 -30.28
CA VAL A 118 16.58 -6.67 -31.47
C VAL A 118 16.34 -5.18 -31.21
N ARG A 119 15.16 -4.88 -30.67
CA ARG A 119 14.83 -3.49 -30.25
C ARG A 119 15.81 -2.97 -29.20
N ARG A 120 16.15 -3.79 -28.20
CA ARG A 120 17.14 -3.45 -27.16
C ARG A 120 18.50 -3.12 -27.76
N GLN A 121 19.02 -3.98 -28.64
CA GLN A 121 20.30 -3.75 -29.29
C GLN A 121 20.30 -2.52 -30.17
N THR A 122 19.21 -2.25 -30.89
CA THR A 122 19.05 -1.01 -31.67
C THR A 122 19.16 0.21 -30.77
N MET A 123 18.44 0.23 -29.65
CA MET A 123 18.44 1.34 -28.68
C MET A 123 19.79 1.52 -27.97
N LEU A 124 20.54 0.43 -27.74
CA LEU A 124 21.91 0.52 -27.23
C LEU A 124 22.83 1.17 -28.26
N GLY A 125 22.70 0.79 -29.54
CA GLY A 125 23.50 1.37 -30.64
C GLY A 125 23.35 2.87 -30.80
N TRP A 126 22.19 3.43 -30.49
CA TRP A 126 21.96 4.89 -30.59
C TRP A 126 22.90 5.72 -29.70
N PHE A 127 23.43 5.15 -28.63
CA PHE A 127 24.35 5.84 -27.72
C PHE A 127 25.84 5.48 -27.92
N GLU A 128 26.20 4.71 -28.96
CA GLU A 128 27.61 4.36 -29.22
C GLU A 128 28.50 5.60 -29.41
N ASN A 129 27.93 6.70 -29.92
CA ASN A 129 28.63 7.99 -30.12
C ASN A 129 28.31 9.01 -29.00
N GLY A 130 27.77 8.57 -27.86
CA GLY A 130 27.50 9.36 -26.66
C GLY A 130 26.07 9.88 -26.54
N HIS A 131 25.35 10.11 -27.64
CA HIS A 131 23.94 10.56 -27.66
C HIS A 131 23.27 10.16 -28.96
N PRO A 132 21.93 9.98 -29.00
CA PRO A 132 21.20 9.61 -30.19
C PRO A 132 21.13 10.79 -31.17
N THR A 133 20.92 10.46 -32.44
CA THR A 133 20.59 11.43 -33.48
C THR A 133 19.13 11.92 -33.31
N GLN A 134 18.82 13.05 -33.97
CA GLN A 134 17.44 13.57 -34.01
C GLN A 134 16.45 12.51 -34.52
N ALA A 135 16.80 11.78 -35.59
CA ALA A 135 15.94 10.75 -36.17
C ALA A 135 15.69 9.57 -35.25
N GLU A 136 16.70 9.12 -34.49
CA GLU A 136 16.57 8.04 -33.49
C GLU A 136 15.71 8.46 -32.31
N ALA A 137 15.88 9.71 -31.84
CA ALA A 137 15.03 10.23 -30.77
C ALA A 137 13.56 10.38 -31.21
N GLU A 138 13.33 10.85 -32.44
CA GLU A 138 12.00 10.91 -33.05
C GLU A 138 11.38 9.53 -33.20
N GLN A 139 12.13 8.55 -33.68
CA GLN A 139 11.69 7.15 -33.77
C GLN A 139 11.31 6.59 -32.42
N PHE A 140 12.13 6.82 -31.37
CA PHE A 140 11.83 6.36 -30.03
C PHE A 140 10.49 6.90 -29.53
N VAL A 141 10.23 8.20 -29.72
CA VAL A 141 8.96 8.81 -29.27
C VAL A 141 7.79 8.26 -30.07
N ASP A 142 7.91 8.17 -31.40
CA ASP A 142 6.82 7.75 -32.28
C ASP A 142 6.47 6.26 -32.08
N ASP A 143 7.47 5.38 -31.89
CA ASP A 143 7.29 3.94 -31.64
C ASP A 143 6.59 3.62 -30.30
N ASN A 144 6.57 4.58 -29.37
CA ASN A 144 5.93 4.44 -28.06
C ASN A 144 4.54 5.12 -27.96
N CYS A 145 4.04 5.68 -29.05
CA CYS A 145 2.72 6.34 -29.10
C CYS A 145 1.75 5.60 -30.00
N ALA A 146 0.47 5.53 -29.62
CA ALA A 146 -0.58 4.97 -30.46
C ALA A 146 -0.87 5.84 -31.70
N LEU A 147 -0.78 7.15 -31.53
CA LEU A 147 -0.97 8.15 -32.57
C LEU A 147 0.12 9.24 -32.46
N PRO A 148 0.45 9.93 -33.56
CA PRO A 148 1.40 11.04 -33.52
C PRO A 148 0.99 12.09 -32.49
N LEU A 149 1.91 12.47 -31.61
CA LEU A 149 1.68 13.54 -30.66
C LEU A 149 1.54 14.92 -31.33
N PRO A 150 0.82 15.87 -30.70
CA PRO A 150 0.84 17.25 -31.12
C PRO A 150 2.29 17.78 -31.28
N PRO A 151 2.64 18.59 -32.33
CA PRO A 151 4.03 18.92 -32.64
C PRO A 151 4.84 19.45 -31.44
N ALA A 152 4.26 20.32 -30.61
CA ALA A 152 4.94 20.89 -29.44
C ALA A 152 5.23 19.85 -28.34
N LEU A 153 4.35 18.88 -28.16
CA LEU A 153 4.55 17.78 -27.20
C LEU A 153 5.57 16.77 -27.74
N ARG A 154 5.47 16.44 -29.05
CA ARG A 154 6.43 15.55 -29.70
C ARG A 154 7.84 16.13 -29.61
N GLN A 155 8.02 17.41 -29.96
CA GLN A 155 9.32 18.05 -29.88
C GLN A 155 9.90 18.01 -28.47
N ARG A 156 9.08 18.29 -27.45
CA ARG A 156 9.52 18.20 -26.04
C ARG A 156 9.98 16.79 -25.67
N ALA A 157 9.22 15.78 -26.05
CA ALA A 157 9.60 14.38 -25.77
C ALA A 157 10.90 14.00 -26.49
N VAL A 158 11.07 14.43 -27.72
CA VAL A 158 12.31 14.26 -28.52
C VAL A 158 13.50 14.97 -27.86
N ASP A 159 13.32 16.22 -27.42
CA ASP A 159 14.37 16.98 -26.72
C ASP A 159 14.79 16.30 -25.41
N ASP A 160 13.85 15.66 -24.68
CA ASP A 160 14.14 14.89 -23.47
C ASP A 160 15.02 13.67 -23.79
N VAL A 161 14.73 12.93 -24.86
CA VAL A 161 15.57 11.80 -25.31
C VAL A 161 16.96 12.28 -25.69
N LEU A 162 17.09 13.38 -26.46
CA LEU A 162 18.36 13.90 -26.91
C LEU A 162 19.30 14.34 -25.78
N ARG A 163 18.76 14.81 -24.66
CA ARG A 163 19.55 15.26 -23.51
C ARG A 163 19.78 14.18 -22.43
N THR A 164 19.29 12.95 -22.68
CA THR A 164 19.52 11.84 -21.77
C THR A 164 21.00 11.50 -21.66
N SER A 165 21.48 11.24 -20.45
CA SER A 165 22.84 10.75 -20.22
C SER A 165 23.04 9.37 -20.82
N ALA A 166 24.09 9.19 -21.63
CA ALA A 166 24.48 7.88 -22.16
C ALA A 166 24.66 6.85 -21.04
N LYS A 167 25.26 7.26 -19.91
CA LYS A 167 25.47 6.40 -18.75
C LYS A 167 24.15 5.86 -18.19
N ALA A 168 23.15 6.70 -18.01
CA ALA A 168 21.85 6.30 -17.46
C ALA A 168 21.05 5.45 -18.45
N TRP A 169 21.03 5.82 -19.73
CA TRP A 169 20.37 5.06 -20.79
C TRP A 169 20.95 3.64 -20.92
N LEU A 170 22.28 3.54 -21.04
CA LEU A 170 22.96 2.26 -21.18
C LEU A 170 22.80 1.40 -19.91
N ALA A 171 22.90 1.99 -18.71
CA ALA A 171 22.70 1.25 -17.46
C ALA A 171 21.28 0.65 -17.37
N TRP A 172 20.25 1.38 -17.79
CA TRP A 172 18.89 0.84 -17.82
C TRP A 172 18.76 -0.32 -18.79
N LEU A 173 19.18 -0.15 -20.03
CA LEU A 173 19.00 -1.17 -21.07
C LEU A 173 19.86 -2.42 -20.86
N THR A 174 21.07 -2.28 -20.31
CA THR A 174 21.98 -3.41 -20.08
C THR A 174 21.70 -4.15 -18.76
N HIS A 175 21.28 -3.43 -17.73
CA HIS A 175 21.11 -3.96 -16.38
C HIS A 175 19.71 -3.73 -15.82
N GLY A 176 19.27 -2.48 -15.64
CA GLY A 176 18.09 -2.13 -14.88
C GLY A 176 16.79 -2.79 -15.37
N SER A 177 16.56 -2.82 -16.68
CA SER A 177 15.40 -3.50 -17.27
C SER A 177 15.47 -5.04 -17.20
N ARG A 178 16.67 -5.60 -17.02
CA ARG A 178 16.93 -7.05 -16.92
C ARG A 178 17.04 -7.54 -15.47
N GLU A 179 17.21 -6.62 -14.54
CA GLU A 179 17.41 -6.98 -13.13
C GLU A 179 16.17 -7.63 -12.53
N ASP A 180 16.38 -8.79 -11.90
CA ASP A 180 15.34 -9.51 -11.20
C ASP A 180 15.24 -9.03 -9.75
N CYS A 181 14.26 -8.15 -9.51
CA CYS A 181 13.96 -7.58 -8.21
C CYS A 181 12.71 -8.20 -7.55
N ARG A 182 12.28 -9.41 -8.00
CA ARG A 182 11.06 -10.06 -7.49
C ARG A 182 11.14 -10.37 -6.00
N GLU A 183 12.29 -10.83 -5.55
CA GLU A 183 12.49 -11.16 -4.14
C GLU A 183 12.46 -9.92 -3.24
N PRO A 184 13.22 -8.83 -3.49
CA PRO A 184 13.10 -7.61 -2.67
C PRO A 184 11.74 -6.92 -2.82
N ALA A 185 11.07 -6.98 -3.99
CA ALA A 185 9.73 -6.43 -4.13
C ALA A 185 8.72 -7.15 -3.23
N GLY A 186 8.76 -8.48 -3.18
CA GLY A 186 7.84 -9.28 -2.37
C GLY A 186 6.37 -8.92 -2.60
N CYS A 187 5.52 -9.04 -1.58
CA CYS A 187 4.13 -8.59 -1.61
C CYS A 187 4.00 -7.26 -0.86
N ILE A 188 3.44 -6.25 -1.52
CA ILE A 188 3.25 -4.88 -1.03
C ILE A 188 1.81 -4.70 -0.61
N ASP A 189 1.59 -4.30 0.66
CA ASP A 189 0.25 -4.17 1.24
C ASP A 189 -0.40 -2.80 0.94
N VAL A 190 0.37 -1.82 0.46
CA VAL A 190 -0.15 -0.49 0.10
C VAL A 190 -1.06 -0.60 -1.13
N PRO A 191 -2.24 0.05 -1.15
CA PRO A 191 -3.13 0.04 -2.30
C PRO A 191 -2.45 0.51 -3.58
N ALA A 192 -2.64 -0.21 -4.69
CA ALA A 192 -2.06 0.13 -5.97
C ALA A 192 -3.08 0.26 -7.09
N LEU A 193 -2.85 1.23 -7.98
CA LEU A 193 -3.51 1.37 -9.26
C LEU A 193 -2.50 1.07 -10.37
N ILE A 194 -2.81 0.09 -11.20
CA ILE A 194 -2.02 -0.25 -12.37
C ILE A 194 -2.77 0.25 -13.60
N VAL A 195 -2.13 1.11 -14.38
CA VAL A 195 -2.72 1.73 -15.58
C VAL A 195 -1.96 1.22 -16.80
N ALA A 196 -2.64 0.57 -17.71
CA ALA A 196 -2.10 0.06 -18.97
C ALA A 196 -2.63 0.89 -20.15
N GLY A 197 -1.79 1.11 -21.16
CA GLY A 197 -2.26 1.60 -22.45
C GLY A 197 -2.92 0.49 -23.24
N GLY A 198 -4.06 0.77 -23.87
CA GLY A 198 -4.80 -0.21 -24.66
C GLY A 198 -4.06 -0.66 -25.91
N GLU A 199 -3.17 0.21 -26.43
CA GLU A 199 -2.38 -0.01 -27.64
C GLU A 199 -0.90 -0.29 -27.33
N ASP A 200 -0.50 -0.45 -26.04
CA ASP A 200 0.87 -0.79 -25.65
C ASP A 200 1.16 -2.28 -25.93
N GLY A 201 2.13 -2.53 -26.81
CA GLY A 201 2.48 -3.90 -27.22
C GLY A 201 3.26 -4.68 -26.16
N ASP A 202 4.25 -4.05 -25.54
CA ASP A 202 5.19 -4.74 -24.63
C ASP A 202 4.70 -4.76 -23.19
N LEU A 203 4.20 -3.62 -22.69
CA LEU A 203 3.77 -3.43 -21.29
C LEU A 203 2.27 -3.11 -21.18
N GLY A 204 1.46 -3.55 -22.14
CA GLY A 204 0.00 -3.44 -22.12
C GLY A 204 -0.67 -4.29 -21.03
N GLU A 205 -1.99 -4.29 -20.99
CA GLU A 205 -2.79 -4.91 -19.92
C GLU A 205 -2.37 -6.36 -19.59
N PRO A 206 -2.15 -7.27 -20.56
CA PRO A 206 -1.76 -8.65 -20.24
C PRO A 206 -0.42 -8.72 -19.50
N ALA A 207 0.55 -7.88 -19.88
CA ALA A 207 1.84 -7.80 -19.22
C ALA A 207 1.72 -7.19 -17.83
N GLN A 208 0.98 -6.10 -17.66
CA GLN A 208 0.75 -5.45 -16.38
C GLN A 208 0.06 -6.40 -15.38
N ARG A 209 -0.96 -7.14 -15.82
CA ARG A 209 -1.64 -8.14 -14.98
C ARG A 209 -0.72 -9.30 -14.58
N ARG A 210 0.14 -9.75 -15.47
CA ARG A 210 1.05 -10.88 -15.20
C ARG A 210 2.25 -10.47 -14.36
N LEU A 211 2.82 -9.28 -14.60
CA LEU A 211 4.15 -8.91 -14.14
C LEU A 211 4.17 -7.86 -13.01
N ASN A 212 3.08 -7.08 -12.82
CA ASN A 212 2.99 -6.08 -11.77
C ASN A 212 1.92 -6.40 -10.74
N LEU A 213 0.71 -6.82 -11.17
CA LEU A 213 -0.41 -7.09 -10.27
C LEU A 213 -0.09 -8.07 -9.11
N PRO A 214 0.68 -9.16 -9.32
CA PRO A 214 0.96 -10.13 -8.26
C PRO A 214 1.79 -9.60 -7.08
N TYR A 215 2.44 -8.44 -7.23
CA TYR A 215 3.26 -7.84 -6.18
C TYR A 215 2.48 -6.94 -5.22
N TYR A 216 1.18 -6.78 -5.42
CA TYR A 216 0.35 -5.92 -4.59
C TYR A 216 -0.85 -6.67 -4.04
N ALA A 217 -0.99 -6.69 -2.72
CA ALA A 217 -2.10 -7.36 -2.04
C ALA A 217 -3.46 -6.69 -2.33
N HIS A 218 -3.46 -5.38 -2.60
CA HIS A 218 -4.63 -4.55 -2.82
C HIS A 218 -4.46 -3.72 -4.10
N ALA A 219 -4.54 -4.37 -5.27
CA ALA A 219 -4.36 -3.69 -6.54
C ALA A 219 -5.57 -3.84 -7.46
N ARG A 220 -5.75 -2.84 -8.31
CA ARG A 220 -6.66 -2.89 -9.47
C ARG A 220 -5.90 -2.48 -10.74
N CYS A 221 -6.26 -3.10 -11.85
CA CYS A 221 -5.72 -2.76 -13.16
C CYS A 221 -6.82 -2.11 -14.01
N VAL A 222 -6.48 -1.00 -14.64
CA VAL A 222 -7.36 -0.27 -15.57
C VAL A 222 -6.65 -0.08 -16.91
N VAL A 223 -7.42 0.01 -17.98
CA VAL A 223 -6.92 0.26 -19.34
C VAL A 223 -7.32 1.66 -19.76
N VAL A 224 -6.40 2.38 -20.39
CA VAL A 224 -6.66 3.66 -21.05
C VAL A 224 -6.70 3.43 -22.55
N ASP A 225 -7.90 3.43 -23.10
CA ASP A 225 -8.14 3.18 -24.53
C ASP A 225 -7.51 4.27 -25.40
N GLY A 226 -6.95 3.87 -26.52
CA GLY A 226 -6.33 4.74 -27.51
C GLY A 226 -5.05 5.44 -27.03
N ALA A 227 -4.38 4.87 -26.04
CA ALA A 227 -3.02 5.20 -25.66
C ALA A 227 -2.14 3.97 -25.78
N ALA A 228 -0.89 4.16 -26.22
CA ALA A 228 0.16 3.15 -26.16
C ALA A 228 0.98 3.31 -24.86
N HIS A 229 2.29 3.30 -24.98
CA HIS A 229 3.19 3.41 -23.84
C HIS A 229 3.21 4.81 -23.22
N GLN A 230 3.09 5.88 -24.03
CA GLN A 230 3.20 7.29 -23.61
C GLN A 230 1.89 7.87 -23.05
N ILE A 231 1.22 7.13 -22.15
CA ILE A 231 -0.08 7.51 -21.59
C ILE A 231 -0.10 8.95 -21.03
N PRO A 232 0.94 9.47 -20.32
CA PRO A 232 0.95 10.85 -19.82
C PRO A 232 0.83 11.92 -20.91
N TYR A 233 1.36 11.66 -22.09
CA TYR A 233 1.26 12.56 -23.25
C TYR A 233 -0.02 12.33 -24.05
N GLU A 234 -0.44 11.07 -24.22
CA GLU A 234 -1.53 10.70 -25.11
C GLU A 234 -2.92 10.91 -24.49
N ARG A 235 -3.05 10.63 -23.19
CA ARG A 235 -4.35 10.68 -22.46
C ARG A 235 -4.20 11.30 -21.06
N PRO A 236 -3.62 12.52 -20.92
CA PRO A 236 -3.34 13.11 -19.62
C PRO A 236 -4.59 13.30 -18.75
N GLN A 237 -5.73 13.63 -19.37
CA GLN A 237 -6.98 13.87 -18.63
C GLN A 237 -7.54 12.56 -18.05
N ALA A 238 -7.58 11.48 -18.83
CA ALA A 238 -8.04 10.18 -18.35
C ALA A 238 -7.13 9.65 -17.24
N LEU A 239 -5.80 9.75 -17.44
CA LEU A 239 -4.82 9.37 -16.45
C LEU A 239 -4.97 10.17 -15.14
N ALA A 240 -5.13 11.48 -15.22
CA ALA A 240 -5.32 12.34 -14.04
C ALA A 240 -6.61 11.97 -13.27
N GLN A 241 -7.69 11.62 -13.96
CA GLN A 241 -8.94 11.17 -13.32
C GLN A 241 -8.72 9.86 -12.55
N HIS A 242 -8.02 8.90 -13.13
CA HIS A 242 -7.70 7.63 -12.46
C HIS A 242 -6.79 7.84 -11.25
N ILE A 243 -5.75 8.67 -11.39
CA ILE A 243 -4.85 9.04 -10.28
C ILE A 243 -5.65 9.69 -9.15
N ALA A 244 -6.44 10.71 -9.45
CA ALA A 244 -7.19 11.46 -8.44
C ALA A 244 -8.15 10.55 -7.65
N ALA A 245 -8.94 9.74 -8.35
CA ALA A 245 -9.88 8.82 -7.71
C ALA A 245 -9.17 7.78 -6.82
N HIS A 246 -8.01 7.29 -7.25
CA HIS A 246 -7.22 6.35 -6.45
C HIS A 246 -6.64 7.01 -5.21
N VAL A 247 -6.00 8.17 -5.36
CA VAL A 247 -5.38 8.91 -4.25
C VAL A 247 -6.42 9.34 -3.22
N GLU A 248 -7.56 9.86 -3.64
CA GLU A 248 -8.66 10.27 -2.75
C GLU A 248 -9.17 9.07 -1.92
N HIS A 249 -9.29 7.90 -2.53
CA HIS A 249 -9.65 6.67 -1.82
C HIS A 249 -8.57 6.25 -0.81
N CYS A 250 -7.29 6.27 -1.21
CA CYS A 250 -6.18 5.89 -0.33
C CYS A 250 -6.06 6.83 0.88
N VAL A 251 -6.18 8.13 0.66
CA VAL A 251 -6.03 9.15 1.72
C VAL A 251 -7.10 9.04 2.80
N GLN A 252 -8.31 8.58 2.46
CA GLN A 252 -9.38 8.34 3.45
C GLN A 252 -9.03 7.23 4.45
N GLN A 253 -8.08 6.36 4.10
CA GLN A 253 -7.63 5.23 4.93
C GLN A 253 -6.31 5.53 5.66
N CYS A 254 -5.72 6.71 5.49
CA CYS A 254 -4.45 7.04 6.11
C CYS A 254 -4.54 7.18 7.63
N LEU A 255 -3.45 6.82 8.30
CA LEU A 255 -3.24 7.11 9.71
C LEU A 255 -3.19 8.64 9.96
N PRO A 256 -3.51 9.11 11.18
CA PRO A 256 -3.31 10.51 11.57
C PRO A 256 -1.87 10.97 11.35
N GLU A 257 -1.69 12.24 10.98
CA GLU A 257 -0.37 12.81 10.63
C GLU A 257 0.61 12.71 11.80
N GLU A 258 0.15 12.97 13.01
CA GLU A 258 0.96 12.87 14.23
C GLU A 258 1.43 11.44 14.48
N PHE A 259 0.59 10.45 14.18
CA PHE A 259 0.95 9.05 14.33
C PHE A 259 1.96 8.60 13.25
N VAL A 260 1.81 9.08 12.02
CA VAL A 260 2.79 8.86 10.95
C VAL A 260 4.14 9.48 11.31
N ALA A 261 4.15 10.70 11.86
CA ALA A 261 5.36 11.34 12.35
C ALA A 261 6.03 10.52 13.46
N LEU A 262 5.22 9.98 14.39
CA LEU A 262 5.70 9.07 15.43
C LEU A 262 6.32 7.80 14.85
N LEU A 263 5.67 7.16 13.88
CA LEU A 263 6.20 5.97 13.21
C LEU A 263 7.54 6.24 12.52
N ASN A 264 7.74 7.44 11.97
CA ASN A 264 8.99 7.84 11.31
C ASN A 264 10.10 8.26 12.28
N ALA A 265 9.78 8.45 13.57
CA ALA A 265 10.78 8.82 14.57
C ALA A 265 11.87 7.74 14.73
N SER A 266 13.09 8.17 15.01
CA SER A 266 14.27 7.30 15.15
C SER A 266 14.14 6.24 16.25
N ARG A 267 13.32 6.51 17.28
CA ARG A 267 13.06 5.58 18.39
C ARG A 267 12.17 4.38 17.99
N VAL A 268 11.47 4.44 16.87
CA VAL A 268 10.64 3.33 16.37
C VAL A 268 11.50 2.44 15.47
N ALA A 269 11.81 1.23 15.96
CA ALA A 269 12.62 0.29 15.23
C ALA A 269 11.96 -0.09 13.87
N PRO A 270 12.74 -0.31 12.79
CA PRO A 270 12.21 -0.70 11.47
C PRO A 270 11.28 -1.92 11.55
N ARG A 271 11.64 -2.94 12.34
CA ARG A 271 10.80 -4.13 12.56
C ARG A 271 9.43 -3.79 13.14
N MET A 272 9.38 -2.88 14.12
CA MET A 272 8.10 -2.45 14.72
C MET A 272 7.26 -1.68 13.71
N ARG A 273 7.87 -0.76 12.99
CA ARG A 273 7.21 0.03 11.92
C ARG A 273 6.62 -0.90 10.85
N LYS A 274 7.40 -1.87 10.36
CA LYS A 274 6.94 -2.90 9.42
C LYS A 274 5.69 -3.64 9.93
N VAL A 275 5.71 -4.12 11.17
CA VAL A 275 4.58 -4.83 11.77
C VAL A 275 3.34 -3.94 11.88
N LEU A 276 3.50 -2.69 12.30
CA LEU A 276 2.38 -1.76 12.43
C LEU A 276 1.78 -1.38 11.07
N LEU A 277 2.60 -1.13 10.07
CA LEU A 277 2.12 -0.84 8.71
C LEU A 277 1.39 -2.06 8.10
N ALA A 278 1.91 -3.27 8.25
CA ALA A 278 1.22 -4.49 7.82
C ALA A 278 -0.12 -4.69 8.55
N ARG A 279 -0.17 -4.39 9.85
CA ARG A 279 -1.44 -4.39 10.62
C ARG A 279 -2.41 -3.33 10.13
N HIS A 280 -1.92 -2.17 9.71
CA HIS A 280 -2.78 -1.13 9.14
C HIS A 280 -3.40 -1.58 7.82
N ALA A 281 -2.61 -2.09 6.90
CA ALA A 281 -3.06 -2.56 5.59
C ALA A 281 -4.08 -3.72 5.67
N GLY A 282 -3.92 -4.62 6.61
CA GLY A 282 -4.81 -5.77 6.82
C GLY A 282 -4.47 -6.99 5.97
N PRO A 283 -5.27 -8.06 6.09
CA PRO A 283 -5.02 -9.26 5.31
C PRO A 283 -5.27 -9.01 3.82
N PRO A 284 -4.47 -9.61 2.93
CA PRO A 284 -4.66 -9.52 1.49
C PRO A 284 -6.08 -9.87 1.05
N ALA A 285 -6.58 -9.26 -0.01
CA ALA A 285 -7.93 -9.51 -0.52
C ALA A 285 -8.15 -10.99 -0.87
N ALA A 286 -7.10 -11.67 -1.37
CA ALA A 286 -7.12 -13.08 -1.73
C ALA A 286 -6.92 -14.04 -0.53
N ALA A 287 -6.62 -13.52 0.68
CA ALA A 287 -6.46 -14.39 1.85
C ALA A 287 -7.78 -15.08 2.17
N THR A 288 -7.72 -16.38 2.40
CA THR A 288 -8.88 -17.19 2.78
C THR A 288 -8.92 -17.39 4.29
N GLY A 289 -10.09 -17.20 4.90
CA GLY A 289 -10.37 -17.57 6.27
C GLY A 289 -10.96 -18.98 6.39
N ILE A 290 -11.37 -19.34 7.59
CA ILE A 290 -12.06 -20.61 7.90
C ILE A 290 -13.58 -20.48 7.83
N LEU A 291 -14.11 -19.26 7.92
CA LEU A 291 -15.54 -19.01 8.02
C LEU A 291 -16.22 -18.99 6.66
N ARG A 292 -17.42 -19.54 6.60
CA ARG A 292 -18.34 -19.35 5.47
C ARG A 292 -18.85 -17.90 5.42
N PRO A 293 -19.27 -17.37 4.28
CA PRO A 293 -19.71 -15.97 4.14
C PRO A 293 -20.74 -15.56 5.22
N HIS A 294 -21.75 -16.38 5.49
CA HIS A 294 -22.76 -16.09 6.51
C HIS A 294 -22.19 -16.06 7.93
N GLN A 295 -21.26 -16.98 8.26
CA GLN A 295 -20.59 -16.97 9.57
C GLN A 295 -19.75 -15.71 9.76
N LEU A 296 -19.10 -15.22 8.71
CA LEU A 296 -18.36 -13.95 8.75
C LEU A 296 -19.31 -12.75 8.96
N GLU A 297 -20.54 -12.80 8.42
CA GLU A 297 -21.54 -11.77 8.70
C GLU A 297 -21.98 -11.78 10.17
N ILE A 298 -22.21 -12.96 10.74
CA ILE A 298 -22.53 -13.09 12.18
C ILE A 298 -21.39 -12.56 13.03
N LEU A 299 -20.13 -12.99 12.74
CA LEU A 299 -18.97 -12.49 13.47
C LEU A 299 -18.84 -10.96 13.35
N THR A 300 -19.11 -10.41 12.16
CA THR A 300 -19.09 -8.95 11.94
C THR A 300 -20.12 -8.25 12.84
N ALA A 301 -21.33 -8.79 12.94
CA ALA A 301 -22.36 -8.25 13.82
C ALA A 301 -21.98 -8.35 15.31
N VAL A 302 -21.43 -9.49 15.75
CA VAL A 302 -20.92 -9.65 17.11
C VAL A 302 -19.83 -8.65 17.43
N VAL A 303 -18.83 -8.52 16.56
CA VAL A 303 -17.72 -7.54 16.72
C VAL A 303 -18.25 -6.11 16.77
N ALA A 304 -19.24 -5.77 15.93
CA ALA A 304 -19.86 -4.44 15.95
C ALA A 304 -20.55 -4.13 17.28
N ARG A 305 -21.13 -5.13 17.95
CA ARG A 305 -21.72 -4.95 19.28
C ARG A 305 -20.67 -4.88 20.39
N VAL A 306 -19.65 -5.75 20.33
CA VAL A 306 -18.55 -5.76 21.30
C VAL A 306 -17.76 -4.44 21.32
N LEU A 307 -17.60 -3.81 20.16
CA LEU A 307 -16.80 -2.58 19.98
C LEU A 307 -17.66 -1.31 19.79
N ASP A 308 -18.87 -1.30 20.33
CA ASP A 308 -19.81 -0.16 20.34
C ASP A 308 -19.99 0.49 18.94
N GLY A 309 -20.30 -0.32 17.94
CA GLY A 309 -20.57 0.15 16.58
C GLY A 309 -19.34 0.58 15.78
N ALA A 310 -18.16 0.04 16.13
CA ALA A 310 -16.92 0.33 15.41
C ALA A 310 -17.09 0.23 13.90
N ARG A 311 -16.71 1.28 13.17
CA ARG A 311 -16.81 1.36 11.68
C ARG A 311 -16.08 0.23 10.98
N ASP A 312 -15.07 -0.33 11.65
CA ASP A 312 -14.16 -1.35 11.09
C ASP A 312 -14.52 -2.79 11.51
N ALA A 313 -15.72 -3.02 12.05
CA ALA A 313 -16.13 -4.33 12.56
C ALA A 313 -15.91 -5.48 11.55
N ARG A 314 -16.25 -5.25 10.27
CA ARG A 314 -16.03 -6.23 9.19
C ARG A 314 -14.54 -6.51 8.97
N GLN A 315 -13.71 -5.50 9.04
CA GLN A 315 -12.26 -5.64 8.89
C GLN A 315 -11.65 -6.44 10.05
N ILE A 316 -12.11 -6.16 11.26
CA ILE A 316 -11.68 -6.88 12.48
C ILE A 316 -12.12 -8.34 12.40
N ALA A 317 -13.39 -8.61 12.08
CA ALA A 317 -13.91 -9.96 11.89
C ALA A 317 -13.12 -10.76 10.85
N ARG A 318 -12.79 -10.12 9.69
CA ARG A 318 -11.98 -10.75 8.66
C ARG A 318 -10.55 -11.03 9.13
N ARG A 319 -9.95 -10.17 9.96
CA ARG A 319 -8.60 -10.41 10.51
C ARG A 319 -8.61 -11.62 11.45
N ILE A 320 -9.61 -11.72 12.33
CA ILE A 320 -9.79 -12.87 13.22
C ILE A 320 -9.90 -14.16 12.38
N ASP A 321 -10.75 -14.14 11.37
CA ASP A 321 -10.99 -15.29 10.49
C ASP A 321 -9.71 -15.75 9.76
N VAL A 322 -8.96 -14.82 9.16
CA VAL A 322 -7.72 -15.13 8.45
C VAL A 322 -6.59 -15.57 9.40
N GLN A 323 -6.47 -14.94 10.59
CA GLN A 323 -5.48 -15.32 11.59
C GLN A 323 -5.70 -16.74 12.08
N LEU A 324 -6.95 -17.14 12.32
CA LEU A 324 -7.28 -18.51 12.71
C LEU A 324 -6.98 -19.52 11.60
N ALA A 325 -7.21 -19.16 10.33
CA ALA A 325 -6.81 -20.00 9.18
C ALA A 325 -5.30 -20.25 9.13
N GLN A 326 -4.50 -19.31 9.65
CA GLN A 326 -3.04 -19.39 9.72
C GLN A 326 -2.53 -20.06 11.00
N GLY A 327 -3.42 -20.47 11.89
CA GLY A 327 -3.06 -21.06 13.19
C GLY A 327 -2.47 -20.03 14.17
N ALA A 328 -2.75 -18.75 13.97
CA ALA A 328 -2.22 -17.64 14.77
C ALA A 328 -3.18 -17.24 15.91
N GLY A 329 -3.57 -18.19 16.77
CA GLY A 329 -4.31 -17.91 18.00
C GLY A 329 -3.38 -17.34 19.10
N ASP A 330 -3.97 -16.88 20.21
CA ASP A 330 -3.22 -16.36 21.36
C ASP A 330 -2.63 -17.47 22.27
N GLY A 331 -2.96 -18.73 21.97
CA GLY A 331 -2.49 -19.91 22.69
C GLY A 331 -3.25 -20.20 23.99
N TRP A 332 -4.30 -19.42 24.32
CA TRP A 332 -5.17 -19.65 25.46
C TRP A 332 -6.55 -20.10 25.01
N ARG A 333 -7.19 -20.97 25.76
CA ARG A 333 -8.52 -21.51 25.47
C ARG A 333 -9.15 -22.11 26.74
N HIS A 334 -10.46 -21.98 26.92
CA HIS A 334 -11.22 -22.74 27.91
C HIS A 334 -11.13 -24.25 27.63
N ALA A 335 -10.91 -25.05 28.68
CA ALA A 335 -10.65 -26.50 28.55
C ALA A 335 -11.84 -27.30 28.02
N ASP A 336 -13.05 -26.75 28.13
CA ASP A 336 -14.31 -27.35 27.68
C ASP A 336 -14.69 -26.97 26.24
N LEU A 337 -13.91 -26.10 25.58
CA LEU A 337 -14.11 -25.74 24.19
C LEU A 337 -13.23 -26.58 23.25
N PRO A 338 -13.70 -26.87 22.04
CA PRO A 338 -12.84 -27.40 20.97
C PRO A 338 -11.75 -26.39 20.55
N ALA A 339 -10.85 -26.79 19.69
CA ALA A 339 -9.84 -25.88 19.15
C ALA A 339 -10.49 -24.65 18.49
N ASP A 340 -9.86 -23.48 18.60
CA ASP A 340 -10.41 -22.16 18.19
C ASP A 340 -10.98 -22.15 16.77
N ALA A 341 -10.28 -22.82 15.82
CA ALA A 341 -10.74 -22.95 14.43
C ALA A 341 -12.05 -23.77 14.29
N ALA A 342 -12.38 -24.60 15.29
CA ALA A 342 -13.64 -25.35 15.35
C ALA A 342 -14.65 -24.65 16.25
N ALA A 343 -14.20 -24.06 17.37
CA ALA A 343 -15.06 -23.37 18.33
C ALA A 343 -15.72 -22.13 17.71
N LEU A 344 -14.97 -21.33 16.95
CA LEU A 344 -15.47 -20.09 16.38
C LEU A 344 -16.69 -20.33 15.47
N PRO A 345 -16.60 -21.13 14.38
CA PRO A 345 -17.77 -21.37 13.52
C PRO A 345 -18.94 -22.03 14.27
N LEU A 346 -18.66 -22.95 15.19
CA LEU A 346 -19.69 -23.67 15.96
C LEU A 346 -20.48 -22.72 16.88
N GLY A 347 -19.79 -21.81 17.58
CA GLY A 347 -20.46 -20.83 18.42
C GLY A 347 -21.27 -19.80 17.65
N LEU A 348 -20.78 -19.37 16.47
CA LEU A 348 -21.53 -18.50 15.58
C LEU A 348 -22.82 -19.16 15.09
N GLU A 349 -22.78 -20.44 14.73
CA GLU A 349 -23.96 -21.21 14.32
C GLU A 349 -24.93 -21.42 15.50
N THR A 350 -24.43 -21.71 16.68
CA THR A 350 -25.26 -21.84 17.89
C THR A 350 -25.97 -20.52 18.20
N LEU A 351 -25.27 -19.39 18.18
CA LEU A 351 -25.87 -18.06 18.38
C LEU A 351 -26.95 -17.74 17.32
N ASP A 352 -26.68 -18.00 16.05
CA ASP A 352 -27.60 -17.68 14.97
C ASP A 352 -28.89 -18.53 15.06
N ALA A 353 -28.73 -19.81 15.39
CA ALA A 353 -29.87 -20.73 15.57
C ALA A 353 -30.75 -20.33 16.77
N LEU A 354 -30.16 -20.02 17.93
CA LEU A 354 -30.86 -19.53 19.11
C LEU A 354 -31.59 -18.21 18.87
N ALA A 355 -30.98 -17.32 18.17
CA ALA A 355 -31.54 -16.00 17.85
C ALA A 355 -32.50 -16.02 16.64
N HIS A 356 -32.68 -17.17 15.99
CA HIS A 356 -33.46 -17.31 14.77
C HIS A 356 -33.06 -16.32 13.67
N GLY A 357 -31.74 -16.11 13.48
CA GLY A 357 -31.17 -15.19 12.50
C GLY A 357 -30.60 -13.93 13.13
N PHE A 358 -29.48 -14.06 13.87
CA PHE A 358 -28.86 -13.00 14.66
C PHE A 358 -28.56 -11.72 13.87
N VAL A 359 -28.11 -11.85 12.61
CA VAL A 359 -27.76 -10.71 11.73
C VAL A 359 -28.97 -9.83 11.42
N ALA A 360 -30.18 -10.43 11.34
CA ALA A 360 -31.41 -9.73 11.02
C ALA A 360 -32.02 -8.96 12.19
N LEU A 361 -31.55 -9.18 13.40
CA LEU A 361 -32.05 -8.53 14.60
C LEU A 361 -31.64 -7.06 14.68
N ALA A 362 -32.47 -6.25 15.34
CA ALA A 362 -32.08 -4.90 15.74
C ALA A 362 -30.90 -4.93 16.72
N ALA A 363 -30.10 -3.88 16.75
CA ALA A 363 -28.89 -3.78 17.58
C ALA A 363 -29.17 -4.08 19.07
N GLU A 364 -30.27 -3.55 19.63
CA GLU A 364 -30.70 -3.77 21.01
C GLU A 364 -31.06 -5.23 21.29
N ASP A 365 -31.62 -5.95 20.30
CA ASP A 365 -31.93 -7.37 20.41
C ASP A 365 -30.66 -8.22 20.33
N GLN A 366 -29.72 -7.85 19.48
CA GLN A 366 -28.41 -8.47 19.42
C GLN A 366 -27.68 -8.32 20.78
N ASP A 367 -27.70 -7.13 21.38
CA ASP A 367 -27.11 -6.88 22.68
C ASP A 367 -27.77 -7.72 23.77
N ARG A 368 -29.09 -7.86 23.77
CA ARG A 368 -29.80 -8.72 24.73
C ARG A 368 -29.36 -10.17 24.61
N TRP A 369 -29.21 -10.70 23.42
CA TRP A 369 -28.70 -12.05 23.21
C TRP A 369 -27.29 -12.22 23.75
N LEU A 370 -26.36 -11.32 23.40
CA LEU A 370 -24.97 -11.39 23.84
C LEU A 370 -24.85 -11.27 25.38
N HIS A 371 -25.66 -10.43 26.03
CA HIS A 371 -25.73 -10.35 27.50
C HIS A 371 -26.29 -11.63 28.11
N SER A 372 -27.33 -12.24 27.52
CA SER A 372 -27.88 -13.49 27.99
C SER A 372 -26.87 -14.63 27.89
N ILE A 373 -26.10 -14.71 26.81
CA ILE A 373 -25.00 -15.68 26.65
C ILE A 373 -23.92 -15.46 27.69
N ALA A 374 -23.46 -14.24 27.88
CA ALA A 374 -22.44 -13.90 28.88
C ALA A 374 -22.87 -14.27 30.31
N ALA A 375 -24.17 -14.25 30.60
CA ALA A 375 -24.76 -14.62 31.88
C ALA A 375 -25.11 -16.11 32.01
N CYS A 376 -24.74 -16.95 31.04
CA CYS A 376 -25.17 -18.37 30.93
C CYS A 376 -26.70 -18.55 30.98
N ALA A 377 -27.45 -17.56 30.45
CA ALA A 377 -28.93 -17.52 30.54
C ALA A 377 -29.59 -17.65 29.14
N ALA A 378 -28.86 -18.18 28.15
CA ALA A 378 -29.34 -18.30 26.77
C ALA A 378 -30.43 -19.39 26.55
N GLY A 379 -30.81 -20.13 27.61
CA GLY A 379 -31.77 -21.21 27.52
C GLY A 379 -31.15 -22.57 27.19
N ASP A 380 -31.96 -23.48 26.65
CA ASP A 380 -31.49 -24.81 26.25
C ASP A 380 -30.78 -24.72 24.89
N THR A 381 -29.48 -24.90 24.94
CA THR A 381 -28.57 -24.84 23.75
C THR A 381 -28.17 -26.22 23.26
N SER A 382 -28.62 -27.31 23.94
CA SER A 382 -28.16 -28.69 23.73
C SER A 382 -28.36 -29.20 22.28
N ALA A 383 -29.34 -28.66 21.58
CA ALA A 383 -29.63 -29.00 20.16
C ALA A 383 -28.69 -28.33 19.13
N TYR A 384 -27.85 -27.40 19.54
CA TYR A 384 -27.14 -26.49 18.62
C TYR A 384 -25.62 -26.60 18.65
N GLY A 385 -25.02 -27.48 19.42
CA GLY A 385 -23.61 -27.82 19.35
C GLY A 385 -22.76 -27.37 20.53
N LEU A 386 -23.01 -26.20 21.17
CA LEU A 386 -22.40 -25.78 22.42
C LEU A 386 -23.45 -25.73 23.52
N ASP A 387 -23.16 -26.23 24.72
CA ASP A 387 -24.03 -26.01 25.89
C ASP A 387 -23.92 -24.54 26.36
N ALA A 388 -24.79 -24.16 27.31
CA ALA A 388 -24.89 -22.77 27.78
C ALA A 388 -23.58 -22.28 28.42
N THR A 389 -22.84 -23.13 29.12
CA THR A 389 -21.53 -22.79 29.70
C THR A 389 -20.46 -22.62 28.61
N GLN A 390 -20.39 -23.57 27.72
CA GLN A 390 -19.49 -23.51 26.58
C GLN A 390 -19.76 -22.29 25.69
N LEU A 391 -21.02 -21.94 25.45
CA LEU A 391 -21.38 -20.76 24.66
C LEU A 391 -20.96 -19.45 25.36
N ALA A 392 -21.06 -19.40 26.71
CA ALA A 392 -20.57 -18.26 27.47
C ALA A 392 -19.05 -18.12 27.39
N HIS A 393 -18.31 -19.22 27.52
CA HIS A 393 -16.85 -19.27 27.35
C HIS A 393 -16.43 -18.89 25.92
N TRP A 394 -17.13 -19.42 24.92
CA TRP A 394 -16.91 -19.03 23.53
C TRP A 394 -17.09 -17.52 23.32
N PHE A 395 -18.12 -16.92 23.90
CA PHE A 395 -18.34 -15.47 23.75
C PHE A 395 -17.27 -14.66 24.47
N GLU A 396 -16.77 -15.14 25.61
CA GLU A 396 -15.63 -14.52 26.31
C GLU A 396 -14.39 -14.51 25.42
N ASP A 397 -14.06 -15.63 24.77
CA ASP A 397 -12.93 -15.74 23.83
C ASP A 397 -13.11 -14.82 22.61
N VAL A 398 -14.29 -14.81 21.98
CA VAL A 398 -14.58 -13.95 20.85
C VAL A 398 -14.49 -12.47 21.22
N ARG A 399 -14.98 -12.09 22.40
CA ARG A 399 -14.90 -10.73 22.92
C ARG A 399 -13.45 -10.31 23.16
N ALA A 400 -12.68 -11.19 23.82
CA ALA A 400 -11.25 -10.94 24.08
C ALA A 400 -10.47 -10.79 22.76
N GLU A 401 -10.71 -11.66 21.80
CA GLU A 401 -10.07 -11.64 20.49
C GLU A 401 -10.43 -10.37 19.69
N ALA A 402 -11.70 -9.96 19.70
CA ALA A 402 -12.14 -8.73 19.05
C ALA A 402 -11.45 -7.49 19.62
N ILE A 403 -11.39 -7.38 20.96
CA ILE A 403 -10.72 -6.27 21.67
C ILE A 403 -9.21 -6.31 21.39
N ARG A 404 -8.56 -7.46 21.48
CA ARG A 404 -7.13 -7.66 21.21
C ARG A 404 -6.79 -7.24 19.77
N THR A 405 -7.57 -7.69 18.81
CA THR A 405 -7.40 -7.34 17.40
C THR A 405 -7.56 -5.84 17.21
N TRP A 406 -8.63 -5.25 17.72
CA TRP A 406 -8.90 -3.82 17.61
C TRP A 406 -7.81 -2.94 18.25
N THR A 407 -7.39 -3.27 19.49
CA THR A 407 -6.32 -2.51 20.18
C THR A 407 -4.95 -2.67 19.55
N SER A 408 -4.73 -3.71 18.73
CA SER A 408 -3.49 -3.92 18.00
C SER A 408 -3.38 -3.07 16.73
N LEU A 409 -4.50 -2.46 16.27
CA LEU A 409 -4.52 -1.67 15.03
C LEU A 409 -3.86 -0.30 15.22
N PRO A 410 -3.00 0.14 14.30
CA PRO A 410 -2.39 1.47 14.34
C PRO A 410 -3.39 2.62 14.47
N ALA A 411 -4.54 2.53 13.80
CA ALA A 411 -5.61 3.52 13.91
C ALA A 411 -6.16 3.61 15.34
N THR A 412 -6.32 2.48 16.02
CA THR A 412 -6.75 2.42 17.43
C THR A 412 -5.66 2.92 18.36
N LEU A 413 -4.40 2.52 18.12
CA LEU A 413 -3.26 3.02 18.91
C LEU A 413 -3.14 4.55 18.81
N ALA A 414 -3.35 5.11 17.60
CA ALA A 414 -3.38 6.55 17.40
C ALA A 414 -4.54 7.22 18.16
N LEU A 415 -5.74 6.62 18.13
CA LEU A 415 -6.92 7.10 18.86
C LEU A 415 -6.70 7.11 20.37
N LEU A 416 -6.03 6.08 20.89
CA LEU A 416 -5.72 5.92 22.32
C LEU A 416 -4.51 6.79 22.75
N GLY A 417 -3.83 7.47 21.83
CA GLY A 417 -2.60 8.22 22.11
C GLY A 417 -1.45 7.33 22.54
N TYR A 418 -1.43 6.05 22.10
CA TYR A 418 -0.37 5.11 22.46
C TYR A 418 0.93 5.42 21.71
N ASP A 419 1.99 5.65 22.45
CA ASP A 419 3.32 6.00 21.93
C ASP A 419 4.45 5.08 22.42
N GLY A 420 4.13 4.02 23.14
CA GLY A 420 5.04 3.08 23.80
C GLY A 420 5.83 2.15 22.87
N PHE A 421 6.32 2.64 21.72
CA PHE A 421 7.03 1.84 20.71
C PHE A 421 8.55 1.70 20.96
N ALA A 422 9.02 2.06 22.14
CA ALA A 422 10.41 1.90 22.54
C ALA A 422 10.79 0.41 22.74
N VAL A 423 10.69 -0.38 21.69
CA VAL A 423 11.15 -1.78 21.69
C VAL A 423 12.56 -1.75 21.11
N GLY A 424 13.57 -1.96 21.96
CA GLY A 424 14.97 -1.92 21.60
C GLY A 424 15.28 -2.66 20.31
N GLY A 425 15.84 -1.97 19.34
CA GLY A 425 16.53 -2.57 18.21
C GLY A 425 17.76 -3.30 18.71
N ALA A 426 18.18 -4.36 18.02
CA ALA A 426 19.37 -5.12 18.37
C ALA A 426 20.58 -4.18 18.58
N GLY A 427 21.04 -4.06 19.83
CA GLY A 427 22.29 -3.37 20.19
C GLY A 427 22.21 -1.87 20.36
N LEU A 428 21.03 -1.27 20.41
CA LEU A 428 20.88 0.16 20.70
C LEU A 428 20.24 0.37 22.06
N ASP A 429 20.73 1.37 22.77
CA ASP A 429 20.08 1.95 23.92
C ASP A 429 18.61 2.23 23.52
N SER A 430 17.68 1.53 24.15
CA SER A 430 16.28 1.92 24.06
C SER A 430 16.23 3.36 24.54
N PRO A 431 15.88 4.34 23.70
CA PRO A 431 15.60 5.65 24.20
C PRO A 431 14.37 5.51 25.09
N GLY A 432 14.58 5.32 26.39
CA GLY A 432 13.57 5.44 27.38
C GLY A 432 13.05 6.87 27.43
N TYR A 433 12.15 7.13 28.35
CA TYR A 433 11.80 8.50 28.69
C TYR A 433 12.99 9.16 29.37
N GLU A 434 13.48 10.25 28.83
CA GLU A 434 14.51 11.10 29.44
C GLU A 434 13.89 12.07 30.45
N LEU A 435 12.65 12.53 30.17
CA LEU A 435 11.89 13.42 31.03
C LEU A 435 10.99 12.65 32.00
N THR A 436 11.55 12.22 33.12
CA THR A 436 10.84 11.40 34.12
C THR A 436 10.02 12.21 35.14
N THR A 437 10.03 13.54 35.05
CA THR A 437 9.26 14.42 35.95
C THR A 437 7.80 14.52 35.53
N ALA A 438 6.87 14.52 36.46
CA ALA A 438 5.43 14.65 36.18
C ALA A 438 5.12 15.87 35.28
N ASN A 439 4.22 15.69 34.33
CA ASN A 439 3.78 16.68 33.34
C ASN A 439 4.87 17.22 32.40
N ARG A 440 6.00 16.52 32.30
CA ARG A 440 7.00 16.80 31.24
C ARG A 440 6.78 15.79 30.12
N HIS A 441 6.76 16.29 28.87
CA HIS A 441 6.56 15.48 27.68
C HIS A 441 7.83 15.52 26.83
N GLU A 442 8.22 14.36 26.33
CA GLU A 442 9.24 14.27 25.29
C GLU A 442 8.76 14.91 24.00
N GLN A 443 9.68 15.37 23.14
CA GLN A 443 9.31 16.00 21.85
C GLN A 443 8.52 15.07 20.94
N TRP A 444 8.70 13.77 21.12
CA TRP A 444 8.08 12.72 20.31
C TRP A 444 6.76 12.17 20.88
N GLN A 445 6.35 12.57 22.09
CA GLN A 445 5.08 12.15 22.66
C GLN A 445 3.90 12.79 21.93
N LEU A 446 2.86 11.98 21.67
CA LEU A 446 1.58 12.49 21.19
C LEU A 446 0.93 13.32 22.31
N CYS A 447 0.82 14.61 22.11
CA CYS A 447 0.12 15.48 23.02
C CYS A 447 -1.28 15.77 22.47
N ALA A 448 -2.28 15.85 23.35
CA ALA A 448 -3.60 16.33 22.95
C ALA A 448 -3.49 17.73 22.30
N PRO A 449 -4.29 18.03 21.26
CA PRO A 449 -4.30 19.35 20.67
C PRO A 449 -4.50 20.43 21.75
N GLY A 450 -3.51 21.31 21.93
CA GLY A 450 -3.53 22.38 22.94
C GLY A 450 -2.68 22.16 24.19
N ALA A 451 -1.93 21.05 24.31
CA ALA A 451 -1.08 20.72 25.46
C ALA A 451 0.42 21.03 25.26
N ARG A 452 0.78 21.96 24.36
CA ARG A 452 2.14 22.46 24.18
C ARG A 452 2.28 23.84 24.80
#